data_5350a4642017a25a898a8ad65b383cba
#
_entry.id   5350a4642017a25a898a8ad65b383cba
#
_cell.length_a   1.000
_cell.length_b   1.000
_cell.length_c   1.000
_cell.angle_alpha   90.00
_cell.angle_beta   90.00
_cell.angle_gamma   90.00
#
_symmetry.space_group_name_H-M   'P 1'
#
loop_
_entity.id
_entity.type
_entity.pdbx_description
1 polymer ?
#
loop_
_entity_poly.entity_id
_entity_poly.type
_entity_poly.pdbx_seq_one_letter_code
_entity_poly.pdbx_strand_id
1 'polypeptide(L)'
;MVIYKDGSQKVFEVKYQNSIDSDLELQYKLTIVKEEIMQQKSLSFEVFTDIQLDNIYLKNCIFLYKFAFLIENTKIQTNIQNALKLKKEPLSIRAFIEELSPEQSYQLQNLPYLWHEIFKNLSLVNMYQPITMSSLLQIRNYHE
;
A
#
# COMPACT_ATOMS: atom_id res chain seq x y z
N MET A 1 -18.45 1.72 -0.43
CA MET A 1 -18.84 0.42 -1.02
C MET A 1 -17.71 -0.06 -1.92
N VAL A 2 -17.37 -1.35 -1.85
CA VAL A 2 -16.36 -2.02 -2.68
C VAL A 2 -17.08 -3.04 -3.56
N ILE A 3 -16.73 -3.09 -4.84
CA ILE A 3 -17.23 -4.08 -5.80
C ILE A 3 -16.04 -4.96 -6.18
N TYR A 4 -16.15 -6.26 -5.94
CA TYR A 4 -15.10 -7.22 -6.25
C TYR A 4 -15.19 -7.69 -7.71
N LYS A 5 -14.13 -8.31 -8.21
CA LYS A 5 -14.06 -8.80 -9.60
C LYS A 5 -15.11 -9.88 -9.93
N ASP A 6 -15.57 -10.62 -8.92
CA ASP A 6 -16.62 -11.62 -9.02
C ASP A 6 -18.05 -11.02 -8.98
N GLY A 7 -18.16 -9.69 -8.93
CA GLY A 7 -19.42 -8.96 -8.85
C GLY A 7 -20.02 -8.84 -7.44
N SER A 8 -19.43 -9.48 -6.43
CA SER A 8 -19.87 -9.32 -5.05
C SER A 8 -19.64 -7.89 -4.57
N GLN A 9 -20.53 -7.39 -3.68
CA GLN A 9 -20.48 -6.03 -3.19
C GLN A 9 -20.40 -6.02 -1.66
N LYS A 10 -19.54 -5.17 -1.12
CA LYS A 10 -19.36 -5.01 0.32
C LYS A 10 -19.40 -3.54 0.72
N VAL A 11 -20.21 -3.22 1.69
CA VAL A 11 -20.27 -1.90 2.34
C VAL A 11 -19.37 -1.95 3.57
N PHE A 12 -18.45 -1.01 3.67
CA PHE A 12 -17.61 -0.82 4.85
C PHE A 12 -18.01 0.46 5.56
N GLU A 13 -18.24 0.37 6.86
CA GLU A 13 -18.25 1.51 7.76
C GLU A 13 -16.89 1.55 8.48
N VAL A 14 -16.23 2.70 8.46
CA VAL A 14 -14.92 2.88 9.09
C VAL A 14 -15.09 3.64 10.40
N LYS A 15 -14.69 3.06 11.52
CA LYS A 15 -14.78 3.64 12.87
C LYS A 15 -13.53 3.30 13.68
N TYR A 16 -13.23 4.11 14.67
CA TYR A 16 -12.28 3.71 15.71
C TYR A 16 -12.92 2.69 16.64
N GLN A 17 -12.21 1.63 17.01
CA GLN A 17 -12.71 0.60 17.91
C GLN A 17 -13.17 1.20 19.24
N ASN A 18 -12.37 2.10 19.81
CA ASN A 18 -12.71 2.78 21.06
C ASN A 18 -14.02 3.56 20.99
N SER A 19 -14.36 4.14 19.83
CA SER A 19 -15.65 4.84 19.64
C SER A 19 -16.82 3.85 19.66
N ILE A 20 -16.62 2.65 19.10
CA ILE A 20 -17.65 1.59 19.13
C ILE A 20 -17.83 1.10 20.56
N ASP A 21 -16.73 0.81 21.28
CA ASP A 21 -16.76 0.23 22.61
C ASP A 21 -17.40 1.18 23.66
N SER A 22 -17.26 2.49 23.45
CA SER A 22 -17.76 3.52 24.38
C SER A 22 -19.17 4.04 24.08
N ASP A 23 -19.75 3.74 22.89
CA ASP A 23 -21.02 4.30 22.45
C ASP A 23 -22.04 3.20 22.11
N LEU A 24 -22.94 2.93 23.07
CA LEU A 24 -24.01 1.95 22.92
C LEU A 24 -25.02 2.31 21.82
N GLU A 25 -25.27 3.60 21.61
CA GLU A 25 -26.17 4.04 20.52
C GLU A 25 -25.56 3.77 19.15
N LEU A 26 -24.25 3.98 19.01
CA LEU A 26 -23.51 3.62 17.78
C LEU A 26 -23.54 2.11 17.54
N GLN A 27 -23.30 1.29 18.56
CA GLN A 27 -23.38 -0.17 18.44
C GLN A 27 -24.77 -0.63 17.95
N TYR A 28 -25.83 -0.07 18.51
CA TYR A 28 -27.19 -0.35 18.10
C TYR A 28 -27.46 0.05 16.66
N LYS A 29 -27.04 1.27 16.25
CA LYS A 29 -27.16 1.75 14.87
C LYS A 29 -26.43 0.84 13.88
N LEU A 30 -25.20 0.42 14.19
CA LEU A 30 -24.42 -0.50 13.34
C LEU A 30 -25.10 -1.85 13.19
N THR A 31 -25.77 -2.35 14.24
CA THR A 31 -26.53 -3.61 14.19
C THR A 31 -27.72 -3.48 13.23
N ILE A 32 -28.51 -2.40 13.34
CA ILE A 32 -29.66 -2.16 12.44
C ILE A 32 -29.17 -2.06 10.99
N VAL A 33 -28.12 -1.27 10.72
CA VAL A 33 -27.57 -1.13 9.36
C VAL A 33 -27.12 -2.47 8.79
N LYS A 34 -26.49 -3.30 9.61
CA LYS A 34 -26.06 -4.64 9.21
C LYS A 34 -27.25 -5.52 8.83
N GLU A 35 -28.29 -5.54 9.65
CA GLU A 35 -29.51 -6.32 9.40
C GLU A 35 -30.22 -5.87 8.12
N GLU A 36 -30.39 -4.57 7.90
CA GLU A 36 -30.99 -4.01 6.70
C GLU A 36 -30.20 -4.35 5.42
N ILE A 37 -28.88 -4.26 5.47
CA ILE A 37 -28.03 -4.60 4.33
C ILE A 37 -28.06 -6.11 4.06
N MET A 38 -28.08 -6.94 5.09
CA MET A 38 -28.14 -8.42 4.94
C MET A 38 -29.46 -8.90 4.30
N GLN A 39 -30.51 -8.12 4.33
CA GLN A 39 -31.77 -8.42 3.61
C GLN A 39 -31.59 -8.28 2.08
N GLN A 40 -30.56 -7.57 1.63
CA GLN A 40 -30.23 -7.40 0.22
C GLN A 40 -29.29 -8.52 -0.23
N LYS A 41 -29.77 -9.46 -1.03
CA LYS A 41 -29.08 -10.70 -1.44
C LYS A 41 -27.66 -10.56 -2.02
N SER A 42 -27.29 -9.37 -2.49
CA SER A 42 -26.01 -9.10 -3.17
C SER A 42 -25.05 -8.22 -2.36
N LEU A 43 -25.46 -7.76 -1.16
CA LEU A 43 -24.67 -6.84 -0.35
C LEU A 43 -24.25 -7.51 0.97
N SER A 44 -23.02 -7.24 1.38
CA SER A 44 -22.53 -7.55 2.72
C SER A 44 -22.08 -6.27 3.43
N PHE A 45 -22.11 -6.27 4.75
CA PHE A 45 -21.71 -5.15 5.58
C PHE A 45 -20.62 -5.57 6.56
N GLU A 46 -19.59 -4.75 6.67
CA GLU A 46 -18.52 -4.94 7.64
C GLU A 46 -18.13 -3.62 8.28
N VAL A 47 -17.91 -3.62 9.58
CA VAL A 47 -17.28 -2.50 10.28
C VAL A 47 -15.79 -2.71 10.26
N PHE A 48 -15.06 -1.78 9.66
CA PHE A 48 -13.62 -1.79 9.61
C PHE A 48 -13.05 -0.83 10.66
N THR A 49 -12.20 -1.36 11.54
CA THR A 49 -11.64 -0.58 12.65
C THR A 49 -10.12 -0.50 12.59
N ASP A 50 -9.55 0.40 13.34
CA ASP A 50 -8.11 0.57 13.50
C ASP A 50 -7.40 -0.67 14.09
N ILE A 51 -8.10 -1.54 14.81
CA ILE A 51 -7.55 -2.82 15.30
C ILE A 51 -7.22 -3.78 14.14
N GLN A 52 -7.99 -3.71 13.03
CA GLN A 52 -7.78 -4.55 11.86
C GLN A 52 -6.60 -4.06 10.99
N LEU A 53 -6.12 -2.86 11.25
CA LEU A 53 -4.95 -2.32 10.54
C LEU A 53 -3.66 -2.92 11.10
N ASP A 54 -2.89 -3.57 10.24
CA ASP A 54 -1.51 -3.89 10.58
C ASP A 54 -0.72 -2.60 10.74
N ASN A 55 -0.21 -2.36 11.95
CA ASN A 55 0.53 -1.14 12.27
C ASN A 55 1.79 -0.95 11.40
N ILE A 56 2.43 -2.04 10.98
CA ILE A 56 3.61 -2.00 10.11
C ILE A 56 3.17 -1.62 8.70
N TYR A 57 2.14 -2.27 8.17
CA TYR A 57 1.58 -1.95 6.86
C TYR A 57 1.19 -0.47 6.76
N LEU A 58 0.45 0.03 7.75
CA LEU A 58 0.03 1.43 7.80
C LEU A 58 1.22 2.40 7.85
N LYS A 59 2.23 2.11 8.69
CA LYS A 59 3.46 2.91 8.77
C LYS A 59 4.19 2.96 7.42
N ASN A 60 4.27 1.84 6.73
CA ASN A 60 4.86 1.75 5.40
C ASN A 60 4.05 2.56 4.36
N CYS A 61 2.71 2.50 4.40
CA CYS A 61 1.85 3.32 3.55
C CYS A 61 2.07 4.82 3.82
N ILE A 62 2.11 5.24 5.09
CA ILE A 62 2.38 6.64 5.46
C ILE A 62 3.76 7.09 4.98
N PHE A 63 4.78 6.23 5.10
CA PHE A 63 6.12 6.52 4.60
C PHE A 63 6.11 6.72 3.08
N LEU A 64 5.54 5.79 2.33
CA LEU A 64 5.51 5.83 0.87
C LEU A 64 4.62 6.96 0.33
N TYR A 65 3.55 7.33 1.04
CA TYR A 65 2.64 8.40 0.64
C TYR A 65 3.36 9.75 0.47
N LYS A 66 4.46 9.99 1.18
CA LYS A 66 5.30 11.18 1.02
C LYS A 66 5.86 11.34 -0.40
N PHE A 67 5.95 10.24 -1.14
CA PHE A 67 6.47 10.20 -2.49
C PHE A 67 5.37 10.10 -3.57
N ALA A 68 4.08 10.10 -3.17
CA ALA A 68 2.94 10.00 -4.08
C ALA A 68 2.88 11.15 -5.09
N PHE A 69 3.29 12.35 -4.68
CA PHE A 69 3.15 13.60 -5.42
C PHE A 69 4.51 14.20 -5.81
N LEU A 70 5.48 13.37 -6.14
CA LEU A 70 6.76 13.85 -6.65
C LEU A 70 6.58 14.57 -7.98
N ILE A 71 7.34 15.66 -8.16
CA ILE A 71 7.43 16.33 -9.44
C ILE A 71 8.03 15.35 -10.45
N GLU A 72 7.35 15.20 -11.59
CA GLU A 72 7.76 14.24 -12.60
C GLU A 72 9.16 14.59 -13.16
N ASN A 73 10.03 13.59 -13.18
CA ASN A 73 11.27 13.58 -13.92
C ASN A 73 11.31 12.32 -14.78
N THR A 74 10.77 12.42 -15.98
CA THR A 74 10.59 11.31 -16.91
C THR A 74 11.89 10.55 -17.16
N LYS A 75 13.03 11.23 -17.21
CA LYS A 75 14.34 10.61 -17.44
C LYS A 75 14.72 9.68 -16.29
N ILE A 76 14.59 10.15 -15.04
CA ILE A 76 14.91 9.34 -13.86
C ILE A 76 13.92 8.18 -13.72
N GLN A 77 12.62 8.44 -13.87
CA GLN A 77 11.58 7.43 -13.78
C GLN A 77 11.77 6.32 -14.81
N THR A 78 11.96 6.68 -16.08
CA THR A 78 12.20 5.69 -17.15
C THR A 78 13.45 4.86 -16.87
N ASN A 79 14.52 5.48 -16.34
CA ASN A 79 15.74 4.76 -16.01
C ASN A 79 15.52 3.72 -14.89
N ILE A 80 14.81 4.11 -13.82
CA ILE A 80 14.46 3.20 -12.72
C ILE A 80 13.56 2.05 -13.23
N GLN A 81 12.53 2.35 -14.01
CA GLN A 81 11.61 1.35 -14.55
C GLN A 81 12.33 0.34 -15.45
N ASN A 82 13.21 0.83 -16.32
CA ASN A 82 14.02 -0.04 -17.17
C ASN A 82 14.99 -0.90 -16.35
N ALA A 83 15.62 -0.32 -15.33
CA ALA A 83 16.50 -1.08 -14.45
C ALA A 83 15.74 -2.16 -13.67
N LEU A 84 14.54 -1.87 -13.15
CA LEU A 84 13.66 -2.85 -12.50
C LEU A 84 13.30 -4.01 -13.45
N LYS A 85 12.95 -3.69 -14.71
CA LYS A 85 12.60 -4.71 -15.72
C LYS A 85 13.76 -5.62 -16.09
N LEU A 86 14.99 -5.15 -16.02
CA LEU A 86 16.18 -5.94 -16.37
C LEU A 86 16.62 -6.89 -15.26
N LYS A 87 16.17 -6.67 -14.02
CA LYS A 87 16.54 -7.52 -12.90
C LYS A 87 15.73 -8.82 -12.90
N LYS A 88 16.40 -9.93 -12.59
CA LYS A 88 15.79 -11.27 -12.51
C LYS A 88 15.74 -11.80 -11.07
N GLU A 89 16.66 -11.35 -10.24
CA GLU A 89 16.78 -11.80 -8.86
C GLU A 89 16.46 -10.66 -7.87
N PRO A 90 15.85 -10.97 -6.72
CA PRO A 90 15.63 -10.00 -5.67
C PRO A 90 16.96 -9.42 -5.18
N LEU A 91 16.96 -8.10 -4.96
CA LEU A 91 18.11 -7.41 -4.36
C LEU A 91 17.60 -6.35 -3.39
N SER A 92 18.47 -5.92 -2.46
CA SER A 92 18.08 -4.86 -1.52
C SER A 92 17.89 -3.52 -2.25
N ILE A 93 17.05 -2.67 -1.69
CA ILE A 93 16.85 -1.29 -2.16
C ILE A 93 18.19 -0.55 -2.24
N ARG A 94 19.07 -0.76 -1.23
CA ARG A 94 20.43 -0.21 -1.23
C ARG A 94 21.22 -0.67 -2.44
N ALA A 95 21.33 -1.98 -2.64
CA ALA A 95 22.09 -2.55 -3.76
C ALA A 95 21.55 -2.08 -5.11
N PHE A 96 20.23 -2.00 -5.26
CA PHE A 96 19.60 -1.50 -6.49
C PHE A 96 20.01 -0.05 -6.80
N ILE A 97 20.00 0.84 -5.80
CA ILE A 97 20.36 2.25 -5.97
C ILE A 97 21.86 2.41 -6.25
N GLU A 98 22.71 1.61 -5.58
CA GLU A 98 24.17 1.60 -5.79
C GLU A 98 24.54 1.13 -7.21
N GLU A 99 23.85 0.09 -7.70
CA GLU A 99 24.04 -0.40 -9.07
C GLU A 99 23.51 0.59 -10.13
N LEU A 100 22.38 1.26 -9.84
CA LEU A 100 21.80 2.25 -10.73
C LEU A 100 22.70 3.47 -10.88
N SER A 101 23.40 3.86 -9.82
CA SER A 101 24.22 5.07 -9.78
C SER A 101 25.39 4.87 -8.79
N PRO A 102 26.62 4.70 -9.28
CA PRO A 102 27.79 4.56 -8.40
C PRO A 102 28.07 5.81 -7.57
N GLU A 103 27.70 6.97 -8.05
CA GLU A 103 27.95 8.25 -7.39
C GLU A 103 26.85 8.61 -6.40
N GLN A 104 27.21 8.92 -5.16
CA GLN A 104 26.27 9.15 -4.06
C GLN A 104 25.27 10.29 -4.32
N SER A 105 25.71 11.34 -5.02
CA SER A 105 24.85 12.47 -5.40
C SER A 105 23.66 12.02 -6.25
N TYR A 106 23.88 11.14 -7.22
CA TYR A 106 22.83 10.57 -8.06
C TYR A 106 22.00 9.54 -7.33
N GLN A 107 22.57 8.79 -6.37
CA GLN A 107 21.80 7.88 -5.52
C GLN A 107 20.72 8.64 -4.74
N LEU A 108 21.08 9.78 -4.13
CA LEU A 108 20.15 10.63 -3.39
C LEU A 108 19.07 11.25 -4.29
N GLN A 109 19.39 11.55 -5.56
CA GLN A 109 18.41 12.04 -6.53
C GLN A 109 17.45 10.94 -7.00
N ASN A 110 17.93 9.71 -7.18
CA ASN A 110 17.12 8.59 -7.70
C ASN A 110 16.23 7.96 -6.63
N LEU A 111 16.66 7.96 -5.38
CA LEU A 111 15.97 7.28 -4.28
C LEU A 111 14.49 7.70 -4.09
N PRO A 112 14.12 9.00 -4.12
CA PRO A 112 12.72 9.42 -4.05
C PRO A 112 11.85 8.84 -5.18
N TYR A 113 12.40 8.70 -6.38
CA TYR A 113 11.69 8.14 -7.52
C TYR A 113 11.55 6.61 -7.43
N LEU A 114 12.50 5.92 -6.82
CA LEU A 114 12.32 4.50 -6.49
C LEU A 114 11.20 4.30 -5.46
N TRP A 115 11.14 5.16 -4.42
CA TRP A 115 10.03 5.13 -3.45
C TRP A 115 8.69 5.42 -4.14
N HIS A 116 8.66 6.32 -5.12
CA HIS A 116 7.46 6.58 -5.91
C HIS A 116 7.03 5.35 -6.72
N GLU A 117 7.96 4.64 -7.36
CA GLU A 117 7.63 3.39 -8.07
C GLU A 117 7.12 2.30 -7.12
N ILE A 118 7.70 2.18 -5.93
CA ILE A 118 7.19 1.27 -4.88
C ILE A 118 5.80 1.71 -4.41
N PHE A 119 5.55 3.02 -4.25
CA PHE A 119 4.21 3.53 -3.93
C PHE A 119 3.17 3.15 -5.00
N LYS A 120 3.51 3.26 -6.27
CA LYS A 120 2.64 2.87 -7.40
C LYS A 120 2.40 1.36 -7.48
N ASN A 121 3.37 0.57 -7.04
CA ASN A 121 3.29 -0.88 -7.01
C ASN A 121 3.81 -1.43 -5.68
N LEU A 122 2.90 -1.53 -4.69
CA LEU A 122 3.23 -2.00 -3.34
C LEU A 122 3.72 -3.45 -3.30
N SER A 123 3.48 -4.24 -4.36
CA SER A 123 3.96 -5.62 -4.45
C SER A 123 5.48 -5.73 -4.65
N LEU A 124 6.14 -4.61 -4.96
CA LEU A 124 7.61 -4.56 -5.07
C LEU A 124 8.34 -4.80 -3.74
N VAL A 125 7.67 -4.67 -2.61
CA VAL A 125 8.26 -4.90 -1.28
C VAL A 125 7.29 -5.66 -0.37
N ASN A 126 7.81 -6.27 0.68
CA ASN A 126 6.95 -6.85 1.72
C ASN A 126 6.41 -5.75 2.63
N MET A 127 5.15 -5.37 2.43
CA MET A 127 4.48 -4.33 3.21
C MET A 127 4.21 -4.71 4.68
N TYR A 128 4.33 -5.99 5.05
CA TYR A 128 4.12 -6.50 6.42
C TYR A 128 5.42 -6.53 7.24
N GLN A 129 6.51 -6.00 6.71
CA GLN A 129 7.77 -5.75 7.42
C GLN A 129 8.18 -4.29 7.26
N PRO A 130 8.90 -3.70 8.23
CA PRO A 130 9.37 -2.32 8.10
C PRO A 130 10.19 -2.13 6.83
N ILE A 131 9.81 -1.14 6.01
CA ILE A 131 10.56 -0.81 4.80
C ILE A 131 11.81 -0.03 5.20
N THR A 132 12.96 -0.54 4.75
CA THR A 132 14.29 0.03 4.98
C THR A 132 15.13 -0.09 3.71
N MET A 133 16.32 0.50 3.71
CA MET A 133 17.30 0.31 2.62
C MET A 133 17.76 -1.15 2.46
N SER A 134 17.57 -2.00 3.48
CA SER A 134 17.87 -3.44 3.43
C SER A 134 16.68 -4.29 2.95
N SER A 135 15.50 -3.70 2.77
CA SER A 135 14.33 -4.42 2.25
C SER A 135 14.59 -4.91 0.84
N LEU A 136 14.12 -6.14 0.55
CA LEU A 136 14.28 -6.74 -0.77
C LEU A 136 13.21 -6.24 -1.73
N LEU A 137 13.62 -5.88 -2.94
CA LEU A 137 12.74 -5.64 -4.07
C LEU A 137 12.29 -6.98 -4.65
N GLN A 138 10.98 -7.21 -4.67
CA GLN A 138 10.33 -8.41 -5.20
C GLN A 138 10.07 -8.25 -6.71
N ILE A 139 11.12 -8.31 -7.48
CA ILE A 139 11.13 -7.91 -8.90
C ILE A 139 10.24 -8.79 -9.78
N ARG A 140 9.99 -10.05 -9.40
CA ARG A 140 9.07 -10.95 -10.13
C ARG A 140 7.67 -10.33 -10.29
N ASN A 141 7.23 -9.57 -9.31
CA ASN A 141 5.93 -8.91 -9.31
C ASN A 141 5.87 -7.65 -10.19
N TYR A 142 6.99 -7.23 -10.78
CA TYR A 142 7.05 -6.08 -11.67
C TYR A 142 6.78 -6.43 -13.14
N HIS A 143 6.80 -7.72 -13.47
CA HIS A 143 6.61 -8.24 -14.83
C HIS A 143 5.18 -8.74 -15.10
N GLU A 144 4.35 -8.84 -14.06
CA GLU A 144 2.93 -9.21 -14.12
C GLU A 144 2.03 -7.95 -14.21
#